data_047e5994af878e55410a4f317ea0a1a4
#
_entry.id   047e5994af878e55410a4f317ea0a1a4
#
_cell.length_a   1.000
_cell.length_b   1.000
_cell.length_c   1.000
_cell.angle_alpha   90.00
_cell.angle_beta   90.00
_cell.angle_gamma   90.00
#
_symmetry.space_group_name_H-M   'P 1'
#
loop_
_entity.id
_entity.type
_entity.pdbx_description
1 polymer ?
#
loop_
_entity_poly.entity_id
_entity_poly.type
_entity_poly.pdbx_seq_one_letter_code
_entity_poly.pdbx_strand_id
1 'polypeptide(L)'
;MSKYGAGTHYSVDKNTRKINYWGYVGGFYFAPKASYSSIASKHPGVFRDYTVEFKNMVKELHRNGIEVVMEMFFTDESTGFILQCVRYWVTEYHIDGVHVYCDESALKALSQDALLADTKIITVYWNGKTGTKKHMANYNNDFQNIVRRLLKGDENMLGEFAAISRKNEANSASINYIANNNGFTLNDLVSYDRKHNELNGENNRDGEDFNFSWNCGEEGSTRKRKIKELRMRQIKNALVFVFLSAGTPLILAGDEFGNSQNGNNNPYCVDSELSWVNWKETKEGKEILEWTKALIQFRQNNKILHMPQSLTLSDRISCGYPDISYHGTNAWYAQMNTYDRHLGIMYSCVYGDEEDHSLIYAAYNMHWENHSFALPKINGTWKVDMSSNVSGAVIEDNNRSVCVEPRSVAILTGTYEIPAKKER
;
A
#
# COMPACT_ATOMS: atom_id res chain seq x y z
N MET A 1 5.02 -8.43 8.55
CA MET A 1 4.00 -9.46 8.85
C MET A 1 4.71 -10.75 9.14
N SER A 2 4.66 -11.25 10.34
CA SER A 2 5.16 -12.59 10.60
C SER A 2 4.04 -13.57 10.32
N LYS A 3 4.29 -14.52 9.44
CA LYS A 3 3.36 -15.58 9.12
C LYS A 3 3.56 -16.69 10.14
N TYR A 4 2.58 -16.86 10.99
CA TYR A 4 2.62 -17.86 12.04
C TYR A 4 1.87 -19.12 11.57
N GLY A 5 2.59 -19.98 10.89
CA GLY A 5 2.26 -21.39 10.97
C GLY A 5 2.85 -21.90 12.28
N ALA A 6 2.03 -22.38 13.17
CA ALA A 6 2.45 -22.90 14.45
C ALA A 6 3.24 -24.19 14.29
N GLY A 7 4.34 -24.30 15.03
CA GLY A 7 5.08 -25.53 15.20
C GLY A 7 6.30 -25.74 14.30
N THR A 8 7.15 -26.63 14.74
CA THR A 8 8.42 -27.02 14.13
C THR A 8 8.29 -27.86 12.84
N HIS A 9 7.08 -28.01 12.29
CA HIS A 9 6.91 -28.67 11.01
C HIS A 9 7.26 -27.72 9.87
N TYR A 10 8.46 -27.88 9.38
CA TYR A 10 8.87 -27.37 8.10
C TYR A 10 8.16 -28.19 7.02
N SER A 11 7.30 -27.60 6.19
CA SER A 11 6.96 -28.26 4.94
C SER A 11 8.23 -28.27 4.09
N VAL A 12 8.89 -29.40 4.05
CA VAL A 12 9.98 -29.62 3.11
C VAL A 12 9.31 -29.91 1.78
N ASP A 13 9.50 -29.06 0.79
CA ASP A 13 9.15 -29.41 -0.57
C ASP A 13 9.92 -30.68 -0.93
N LYS A 14 9.19 -31.75 -1.27
CA LYS A 14 9.77 -33.07 -1.55
C LYS A 14 10.70 -33.07 -2.76
N ASN A 15 10.52 -32.12 -3.68
CA ASN A 15 11.30 -31.99 -4.91
C ASN A 15 12.57 -31.18 -4.70
N THR A 16 12.49 -30.08 -3.96
CA THR A 16 13.61 -29.14 -3.77
C THR A 16 14.37 -29.33 -2.46
N ARG A 17 13.81 -30.08 -1.50
CA ARG A 17 14.29 -30.22 -0.12
C ARG A 17 14.43 -28.88 0.63
N LYS A 18 13.75 -27.84 0.16
CA LYS A 18 13.73 -26.51 0.77
C LYS A 18 12.67 -26.45 1.86
N ILE A 19 12.90 -25.61 2.85
CA ILE A 19 12.00 -25.40 3.99
C ILE A 19 11.15 -24.18 3.72
N ASN A 20 9.82 -24.33 3.77
CA ASN A 20 8.92 -23.18 3.77
C ASN A 20 8.94 -22.53 5.16
N TYR A 21 9.77 -21.48 5.34
CA TYR A 21 9.84 -20.77 6.62
C TYR A 21 8.72 -19.74 6.79
N TRP A 22 7.97 -19.40 5.73
CA TRP A 22 6.83 -18.50 5.83
C TRP A 22 5.63 -19.13 6.55
N GLY A 23 5.50 -20.47 6.53
CA GLY A 23 4.51 -21.18 7.32
C GLY A 23 3.09 -21.20 6.73
N TYR A 24 2.90 -21.03 5.41
CA TYR A 24 1.61 -21.29 4.75
C TYR A 24 1.36 -22.81 4.62
N VAL A 25 1.22 -23.46 5.75
CA VAL A 25 0.92 -24.89 5.87
C VAL A 25 -0.13 -25.09 6.95
N GLY A 26 -1.01 -26.07 6.77
CA GLY A 26 -1.99 -26.43 7.80
C GLY A 26 -1.33 -27.00 9.06
N GLY A 27 -1.92 -26.72 10.23
CA GLY A 27 -1.54 -27.26 11.54
C GLY A 27 -0.97 -26.23 12.52
N PHE A 28 -1.01 -26.57 13.80
CA PHE A 28 -0.47 -25.78 14.91
C PHE A 28 -0.98 -24.32 15.04
N TYR A 29 -2.26 -24.11 14.75
CA TYR A 29 -2.87 -22.77 14.65
C TYR A 29 -2.94 -22.00 15.98
N PHE A 30 -2.69 -22.62 17.12
CA PHE A 30 -2.80 -22.03 18.46
C PHE A 30 -1.46 -21.77 19.16
N ALA A 31 -0.34 -21.83 18.45
CA ALA A 31 0.97 -21.66 19.04
C ALA A 31 1.89 -20.76 18.20
N PRO A 32 2.67 -19.85 18.81
CA PRO A 32 3.72 -19.11 18.13
C PRO A 32 4.80 -20.05 17.58
N LYS A 33 5.41 -19.69 16.44
CA LYS A 33 6.50 -20.47 15.85
C LYS A 33 7.78 -20.31 16.67
N ALA A 34 8.19 -21.37 17.36
CA ALA A 34 9.34 -21.35 18.26
C ALA A 34 10.65 -20.91 17.58
N SER A 35 10.85 -21.21 16.28
CA SER A 35 12.07 -20.82 15.55
C SER A 35 12.24 -19.30 15.38
N TYR A 36 11.19 -18.52 15.59
CA TYR A 36 11.27 -17.05 15.54
C TYR A 36 11.59 -16.43 16.91
N SER A 37 11.62 -17.25 17.98
CA SER A 37 11.99 -16.78 19.31
C SER A 37 13.51 -16.56 19.40
N SER A 38 13.92 -15.45 20.00
CA SER A 38 15.33 -15.16 20.31
C SER A 38 15.94 -16.17 21.30
N ILE A 39 15.10 -16.85 22.08
CA ILE A 39 15.47 -17.85 23.06
C ILE A 39 15.87 -19.16 22.38
N ALA A 40 15.15 -19.55 21.32
CA ALA A 40 15.42 -20.78 20.59
C ALA A 40 16.82 -20.79 19.94
N SER A 41 17.25 -19.63 19.43
CA SER A 41 18.57 -19.46 18.83
C SER A 41 19.73 -19.55 19.83
N LYS A 42 19.52 -19.11 21.08
CA LYS A 42 20.56 -19.06 22.13
C LYS A 42 20.69 -20.34 22.94
N HIS A 43 19.62 -21.14 23.04
CA HIS A 43 19.57 -22.31 23.91
C HIS A 43 18.80 -23.48 23.24
N PRO A 44 19.34 -24.12 22.20
CA PRO A 44 18.70 -25.24 21.55
C PRO A 44 18.43 -26.38 22.56
N GLY A 45 17.22 -26.92 22.57
CA GLY A 45 16.83 -28.06 23.42
C GLY A 45 16.37 -27.71 24.85
N VAL A 46 16.37 -26.45 25.25
CA VAL A 46 15.78 -26.03 26.52
C VAL A 46 14.32 -25.66 26.31
N PHE A 47 13.42 -26.37 27.01
CA PHE A 47 12.00 -26.01 27.01
C PHE A 47 11.81 -24.63 27.68
N ARG A 48 11.36 -23.63 26.91
CA ARG A 48 11.04 -22.30 27.40
C ARG A 48 9.70 -21.87 26.84
N ASP A 49 9.02 -21.00 27.55
CA ASP A 49 7.73 -20.48 27.13
C ASP A 49 7.93 -19.37 26.06
N TYR A 50 7.87 -19.77 24.81
CA TYR A 50 7.96 -18.84 23.66
C TYR A 50 6.73 -17.91 23.57
N THR A 51 5.64 -18.26 24.25
CA THR A 51 4.40 -17.48 24.25
C THR A 51 4.60 -16.15 24.96
N VAL A 52 5.40 -16.15 26.04
CA VAL A 52 5.74 -14.94 26.82
C VAL A 52 6.52 -13.93 25.98
N GLU A 53 7.47 -14.40 25.16
CA GLU A 53 8.23 -13.50 24.27
C GLU A 53 7.32 -12.83 23.25
N PHE A 54 6.42 -13.58 22.63
CA PHE A 54 5.45 -13.03 21.68
C PHE A 54 4.50 -12.03 22.35
N LYS A 55 3.96 -12.36 23.52
CA LYS A 55 3.10 -11.43 24.31
C LYS A 55 3.83 -10.14 24.66
N ASN A 56 5.11 -10.24 25.04
CA ASN A 56 5.93 -9.05 25.33
C ASN A 56 6.19 -8.19 24.08
N MET A 57 6.37 -8.81 22.91
CA MET A 57 6.48 -8.09 21.64
C MET A 57 5.19 -7.30 21.35
N VAL A 58 4.02 -7.95 21.44
CA VAL A 58 2.72 -7.27 21.21
C VAL A 58 2.56 -6.12 22.21
N LYS A 59 2.83 -6.35 23.49
CA LYS A 59 2.74 -5.32 24.54
C LYS A 59 3.66 -4.13 24.27
N GLU A 60 4.88 -4.36 23.78
CA GLU A 60 5.81 -3.29 23.48
C GLU A 60 5.40 -2.48 22.25
N LEU A 61 4.85 -3.14 21.22
CA LEU A 61 4.27 -2.48 20.06
C LEU A 61 3.08 -1.60 20.48
N HIS A 62 2.18 -2.09 21.30
CA HIS A 62 1.04 -1.31 21.84
C HIS A 62 1.49 -0.09 22.63
N ARG A 63 2.55 -0.19 23.45
CA ARG A 63 3.12 0.96 24.19
C ARG A 63 3.59 2.08 23.26
N ASN A 64 3.95 1.72 22.02
CA ASN A 64 4.38 2.66 20.99
C ASN A 64 3.23 3.04 20.02
N GLY A 65 1.98 2.68 20.32
CA GLY A 65 0.81 2.99 19.49
C GLY A 65 0.74 2.19 18.19
N ILE A 66 1.42 1.04 18.13
CA ILE A 66 1.48 0.17 16.94
C ILE A 66 0.59 -1.05 17.18
N GLU A 67 -0.40 -1.24 16.33
CA GLU A 67 -1.27 -2.41 16.34
C GLU A 67 -0.61 -3.62 15.65
N VAL A 68 -1.01 -4.82 16.07
CA VAL A 68 -0.50 -6.07 15.54
C VAL A 68 -1.59 -6.81 14.78
N VAL A 69 -1.40 -6.98 13.48
CA VAL A 69 -2.28 -7.77 12.61
C VAL A 69 -1.56 -9.04 12.20
N MET A 70 -2.16 -10.19 12.46
CA MET A 70 -1.57 -11.49 12.16
C MET A 70 -2.18 -12.10 10.89
N GLU A 71 -1.34 -12.60 9.98
CA GLU A 71 -1.81 -13.31 8.79
C GLU A 71 -2.01 -14.79 9.08
N MET A 72 -3.19 -15.32 8.72
CA MET A 72 -3.61 -16.70 8.93
C MET A 72 -4.11 -17.32 7.63
N PHE A 73 -3.67 -18.54 7.37
CA PHE A 73 -4.06 -19.28 6.18
C PHE A 73 -4.73 -20.59 6.61
N PHE A 74 -6.01 -20.75 6.27
CA PHE A 74 -6.82 -21.93 6.51
C PHE A 74 -7.17 -22.59 5.18
N THR A 75 -7.07 -23.92 5.11
CA THR A 75 -7.37 -24.68 3.90
C THR A 75 -8.71 -25.41 4.00
N ASP A 76 -8.79 -26.36 4.92
CA ASP A 76 -9.93 -27.29 5.06
C ASP A 76 -10.52 -27.27 6.49
N GLU A 77 -10.14 -26.29 7.31
CA GLU A 77 -10.59 -26.19 8.70
C GLU A 77 -12.05 -25.74 8.74
N SER A 78 -12.82 -26.30 9.69
CA SER A 78 -14.22 -25.93 9.86
C SER A 78 -14.39 -24.47 10.34
N THR A 79 -15.50 -23.85 9.98
CA THR A 79 -15.87 -22.50 10.44
C THR A 79 -15.74 -22.33 11.95
N GLY A 80 -16.19 -23.34 12.74
CA GLY A 80 -16.06 -23.31 14.20
C GLY A 80 -14.63 -23.31 14.70
N PHE A 81 -13.76 -24.06 14.06
CA PHE A 81 -12.32 -24.10 14.36
C PHE A 81 -11.65 -22.76 14.03
N ILE A 82 -11.92 -22.20 12.87
CA ILE A 82 -11.38 -20.88 12.43
C ILE A 82 -11.79 -19.79 13.42
N LEU A 83 -13.08 -19.73 13.78
CA LEU A 83 -13.60 -18.79 14.74
C LEU A 83 -12.93 -18.92 16.11
N GLN A 84 -12.79 -20.15 16.62
CA GLN A 84 -12.10 -20.42 17.88
C GLN A 84 -10.62 -20.00 17.83
N CYS A 85 -9.94 -20.25 16.71
CA CYS A 85 -8.55 -19.87 16.51
C CYS A 85 -8.37 -18.35 16.56
N VAL A 86 -9.17 -17.60 15.81
CA VAL A 86 -9.09 -16.12 15.79
C VAL A 86 -9.40 -15.54 17.17
N ARG A 87 -10.46 -16.02 17.83
CA ARG A 87 -10.78 -15.62 19.21
C ARG A 87 -9.62 -15.86 20.18
N TYR A 88 -8.97 -17.02 20.08
CA TYR A 88 -7.82 -17.37 20.94
C TYR A 88 -6.68 -16.35 20.78
N TRP A 89 -6.30 -16.00 19.56
CA TRP A 89 -5.22 -15.04 19.35
C TRP A 89 -5.58 -13.62 19.82
N VAL A 90 -6.82 -13.21 19.64
CA VAL A 90 -7.32 -11.91 20.13
C VAL A 90 -7.35 -11.88 21.66
N THR A 91 -7.87 -12.92 22.32
CA THR A 91 -8.02 -12.94 23.77
C THR A 91 -6.74 -13.24 24.52
N GLU A 92 -5.91 -14.16 24.00
CA GLU A 92 -4.71 -14.62 24.69
C GLU A 92 -3.48 -13.76 24.39
N TYR A 93 -3.36 -13.23 23.17
CA TYR A 93 -2.20 -12.46 22.75
C TYR A 93 -2.49 -10.98 22.51
N HIS A 94 -3.76 -10.58 22.58
CA HIS A 94 -4.23 -9.20 22.38
C HIS A 94 -3.80 -8.63 21.02
N ILE A 95 -3.85 -9.44 19.95
CA ILE A 95 -3.66 -8.93 18.60
C ILE A 95 -4.88 -8.09 18.19
N ASP A 96 -4.66 -7.05 17.39
CA ASP A 96 -5.67 -6.06 17.00
C ASP A 96 -6.43 -6.44 15.75
N GLY A 97 -5.90 -7.38 15.00
CA GLY A 97 -6.53 -7.84 13.77
C GLY A 97 -5.92 -9.10 13.20
N VAL A 98 -6.60 -9.61 12.19
CA VAL A 98 -6.16 -10.78 11.42
C VAL A 98 -6.32 -10.50 9.92
N HIS A 99 -5.36 -10.95 9.13
CA HIS A 99 -5.51 -11.12 7.70
C HIS A 99 -5.74 -12.60 7.42
N VAL A 100 -6.95 -12.96 7.00
CA VAL A 100 -7.37 -14.36 6.91
C VAL A 100 -7.60 -14.79 5.46
N TYR A 101 -7.11 -15.98 5.16
CA TYR A 101 -7.45 -16.75 3.96
C TYR A 101 -8.33 -17.92 4.42
N CYS A 102 -9.63 -17.84 4.15
CA CYS A 102 -10.60 -18.88 4.50
C CYS A 102 -11.83 -18.80 3.58
N ASP A 103 -12.78 -19.70 3.74
CA ASP A 103 -14.02 -19.68 2.99
C ASP A 103 -14.99 -18.56 3.42
N GLU A 104 -16.01 -18.30 2.58
CA GLU A 104 -17.00 -17.25 2.81
C GLU A 104 -17.84 -17.50 4.08
N SER A 105 -18.11 -18.76 4.44
CA SER A 105 -18.89 -19.09 5.64
C SER A 105 -18.14 -18.71 6.91
N ALA A 106 -16.85 -18.95 6.95
CA ALA A 106 -15.97 -18.55 8.04
C ALA A 106 -15.86 -17.02 8.13
N LEU A 107 -15.68 -16.32 7.01
CA LEU A 107 -15.65 -14.86 6.97
C LEU A 107 -16.95 -14.27 7.52
N LYS A 108 -18.10 -14.83 7.14
CA LYS A 108 -19.39 -14.41 7.67
C LYS A 108 -19.49 -14.62 9.16
N ALA A 109 -19.05 -15.76 9.68
CA ALA A 109 -19.03 -16.04 11.12
C ALA A 109 -18.11 -15.06 11.87
N LEU A 110 -16.91 -14.80 11.36
CA LEU A 110 -15.96 -13.84 11.93
C LEU A 110 -16.54 -12.41 11.95
N SER A 111 -17.20 -11.98 10.87
CA SER A 111 -17.77 -10.62 10.76
C SER A 111 -18.94 -10.36 11.69
N GLN A 112 -19.60 -11.40 12.19
CA GLN A 112 -20.77 -11.32 13.06
C GLN A 112 -20.47 -11.64 14.52
N ASP A 113 -19.22 -12.01 14.82
CA ASP A 113 -18.84 -12.43 16.16
C ASP A 113 -18.74 -11.25 17.12
N ALA A 114 -19.45 -11.31 18.24
CA ALA A 114 -19.51 -10.24 19.21
C ALA A 114 -18.16 -9.97 19.91
N LEU A 115 -17.31 -11.01 20.09
CA LEU A 115 -15.99 -10.86 20.69
C LEU A 115 -15.03 -10.16 19.74
N LEU A 116 -15.24 -10.34 18.42
CA LEU A 116 -14.40 -9.78 17.36
C LEU A 116 -14.92 -8.44 16.81
N ALA A 117 -15.95 -7.85 17.41
CA ALA A 117 -16.58 -6.62 16.91
C ALA A 117 -15.62 -5.41 16.76
N ASP A 118 -14.56 -5.37 17.55
CA ASP A 118 -13.50 -4.34 17.48
C ASP A 118 -12.20 -4.85 16.85
N THR A 119 -12.15 -6.12 16.38
CA THR A 119 -10.99 -6.74 15.75
C THR A 119 -10.99 -6.44 14.25
N LYS A 120 -9.88 -5.97 13.69
CA LYS A 120 -9.72 -5.76 12.26
C LYS A 120 -9.62 -7.10 11.54
N ILE A 121 -10.52 -7.35 10.59
CA ILE A 121 -10.53 -8.57 9.79
C ILE A 121 -10.26 -8.19 8.34
N ILE A 122 -9.07 -8.57 7.87
CA ILE A 122 -8.60 -8.30 6.51
C ILE A 122 -8.74 -9.58 5.69
N THR A 123 -9.25 -9.48 4.49
CA THR A 123 -9.40 -10.60 3.56
C THR A 123 -9.14 -10.16 2.13
N VAL A 124 -9.08 -11.12 1.21
CA VAL A 124 -8.94 -10.83 -0.22
C VAL A 124 -10.22 -10.23 -0.79
N TYR A 125 -11.38 -10.70 -0.35
CA TYR A 125 -12.66 -10.22 -0.84
C TYR A 125 -13.77 -10.37 0.20
N TRP A 126 -14.45 -9.27 0.50
CA TRP A 126 -15.64 -9.21 1.33
C TRP A 126 -16.66 -8.24 0.74
N ASN A 127 -17.87 -8.70 0.48
CA ASN A 127 -19.00 -7.88 0.01
C ASN A 127 -20.21 -7.93 0.96
N GLY A 128 -20.08 -8.62 2.09
CA GLY A 128 -21.13 -8.74 3.08
C GLY A 128 -21.41 -7.44 3.83
N LYS A 129 -22.57 -7.40 4.52
CA LYS A 129 -22.86 -6.32 5.45
C LYS A 129 -22.22 -6.66 6.80
N THR A 130 -21.50 -5.72 7.35
CA THR A 130 -21.05 -5.76 8.75
C THR A 130 -22.11 -5.11 9.64
N GLY A 131 -21.99 -5.32 10.96
CA GLY A 131 -22.82 -4.61 11.94
C GLY A 131 -22.62 -3.09 11.92
N THR A 132 -22.75 -2.45 13.07
CA THR A 132 -22.65 -0.98 13.19
C THR A 132 -21.24 -0.42 13.00
N LYS A 133 -20.21 -1.25 13.16
CA LYS A 133 -18.80 -0.86 13.04
C LYS A 133 -18.17 -1.45 11.78
N LYS A 134 -17.38 -0.64 11.08
CA LYS A 134 -16.59 -1.04 9.90
C LYS A 134 -15.27 -1.67 10.38
N HIS A 135 -15.25 -3.00 10.58
CA HIS A 135 -14.06 -3.75 11.01
C HIS A 135 -13.52 -4.73 9.97
N MET A 136 -14.22 -4.85 8.83
CA MET A 136 -13.78 -5.65 7.68
C MET A 136 -12.95 -4.81 6.71
N ALA A 137 -11.95 -5.41 6.09
CA ALA A 137 -11.14 -4.76 5.06
C ALA A 137 -10.77 -5.73 3.94
N ASN A 138 -10.67 -5.21 2.72
CA ASN A 138 -10.29 -5.96 1.52
C ASN A 138 -8.90 -5.56 1.04
N TYR A 139 -8.04 -6.55 0.76
CA TYR A 139 -6.84 -6.34 -0.03
C TYR A 139 -7.24 -5.96 -1.46
N ASN A 140 -6.76 -4.81 -1.93
CA ASN A 140 -7.16 -4.27 -3.22
C ASN A 140 -6.16 -4.65 -4.32
N ASN A 141 -6.28 -5.90 -4.82
CA ASN A 141 -5.42 -6.41 -5.89
C ASN A 141 -5.60 -5.61 -7.20
N ASP A 142 -6.81 -5.11 -7.46
CA ASP A 142 -7.07 -4.28 -8.64
C ASP A 142 -6.28 -2.97 -8.57
N PHE A 143 -6.19 -2.35 -7.40
CA PHE A 143 -5.35 -1.17 -7.20
C PHE A 143 -3.89 -1.46 -7.52
N GLN A 144 -3.36 -2.57 -7.01
CA GLN A 144 -1.98 -3.00 -7.31
C GLN A 144 -1.74 -3.10 -8.82
N ASN A 145 -2.60 -3.82 -9.52
CA ASN A 145 -2.44 -4.10 -10.94
C ASN A 145 -2.58 -2.83 -11.81
N ILE A 146 -3.62 -2.03 -11.54
CA ILE A 146 -3.88 -0.78 -12.27
C ILE A 146 -2.73 0.20 -12.08
N VAL A 147 -2.29 0.41 -10.83
CA VAL A 147 -1.25 1.39 -10.53
C VAL A 147 0.12 0.94 -11.04
N ARG A 148 0.47 -0.35 -10.97
CA ARG A 148 1.71 -0.87 -11.57
C ARG A 148 1.75 -0.64 -13.08
N ARG A 149 0.65 -0.91 -13.77
CA ARG A 149 0.52 -0.69 -15.21
C ARG A 149 0.59 0.79 -15.58
N LEU A 150 -0.09 1.66 -14.81
CA LEU A 150 -0.01 3.10 -15.00
C LEU A 150 1.41 3.64 -14.74
N LEU A 151 2.07 3.20 -13.67
CA LEU A 151 3.43 3.56 -13.31
C LEU A 151 4.43 3.19 -14.42
N LYS A 152 4.26 2.02 -15.02
CA LYS A 152 5.02 1.57 -16.19
C LYS A 152 4.72 2.41 -17.44
N GLY A 153 3.50 2.97 -17.54
CA GLY A 153 3.01 3.76 -18.66
C GLY A 153 2.26 2.94 -19.68
N ASP A 154 1.59 1.87 -19.26
CA ASP A 154 0.70 1.11 -20.12
C ASP A 154 -0.49 1.99 -20.55
N GLU A 155 -1.11 1.61 -21.65
CA GLU A 155 -2.25 2.29 -22.23
C GLU A 155 -3.55 2.03 -21.44
N ASN A 156 -4.50 2.95 -21.57
CA ASN A 156 -5.88 2.80 -21.08
C ASN A 156 -6.01 2.62 -19.55
N MET A 157 -5.07 3.18 -18.76
CA MET A 157 -5.07 3.00 -17.29
C MET A 157 -5.65 4.20 -16.52
N LEU A 158 -5.80 5.38 -17.14
CA LEU A 158 -6.21 6.59 -16.40
C LEU A 158 -7.62 6.51 -15.85
N GLY A 159 -8.57 6.01 -16.64
CA GLY A 159 -9.96 5.87 -16.21
C GLY A 159 -10.12 4.88 -15.05
N GLU A 160 -9.41 3.76 -15.12
CA GLU A 160 -9.39 2.75 -14.08
C GLU A 160 -8.75 3.30 -12.79
N PHE A 161 -7.63 4.02 -12.93
CA PHE A 161 -6.98 4.68 -11.78
C PHE A 161 -7.87 5.76 -11.16
N ALA A 162 -8.49 6.62 -11.96
CA ALA A 162 -9.42 7.63 -11.48
C ALA A 162 -10.57 7.02 -10.68
N ALA A 163 -11.10 5.89 -11.13
CA ALA A 163 -12.18 5.18 -10.44
C ALA A 163 -11.70 4.54 -9.12
N ILE A 164 -10.54 3.84 -9.14
CA ILE A 164 -10.10 3.06 -7.98
C ILE A 164 -9.44 3.93 -6.90
N SER A 165 -8.80 5.04 -7.28
CA SER A 165 -8.10 5.94 -6.35
C SER A 165 -9.02 6.65 -5.34
N ARG A 166 -10.31 6.82 -5.67
CA ARG A 166 -11.33 7.45 -4.82
C ARG A 166 -12.21 6.46 -4.06
N LYS A 167 -12.00 5.15 -4.26
CA LYS A 167 -12.86 4.10 -3.73
C LYS A 167 -12.49 3.72 -2.30
N ASN A 168 -13.46 3.78 -1.40
CA ASN A 168 -13.39 3.24 -0.04
C ASN A 168 -14.79 2.82 0.38
N GLU A 169 -15.08 1.53 0.31
CA GLU A 169 -16.44 1.00 0.50
C GLU A 169 -16.99 1.31 1.90
N ALA A 170 -18.30 1.52 1.98
CA ALA A 170 -18.96 1.83 3.25
C ALA A 170 -18.90 0.67 4.26
N ASN A 171 -18.98 -0.58 3.77
CA ASN A 171 -19.05 -1.78 4.60
C ASN A 171 -17.69 -2.45 4.87
N SER A 172 -16.66 -2.10 4.09
CA SER A 172 -15.31 -2.65 4.26
C SER A 172 -14.28 -1.61 3.84
N ALA A 173 -13.14 -1.56 4.53
CA ALA A 173 -12.05 -0.70 4.12
C ALA A 173 -11.34 -1.28 2.89
N SER A 174 -10.88 -0.41 2.00
CA SER A 174 -9.97 -0.80 0.92
C SER A 174 -8.54 -0.66 1.40
N ILE A 175 -7.73 -1.73 1.32
CA ILE A 175 -6.29 -1.68 1.62
C ILE A 175 -5.54 -1.60 0.31
N ASN A 176 -4.98 -0.42 0.03
CA ASN A 176 -4.28 -0.13 -1.21
C ASN A 176 -2.79 -0.33 -1.07
N TYR A 177 -2.19 -1.04 -2.00
CA TYR A 177 -0.76 -1.35 -2.03
C TYR A 177 -0.24 -1.52 -3.45
N ILE A 178 1.07 -1.36 -3.62
CA ILE A 178 1.77 -1.65 -4.88
C ILE A 178 2.62 -2.89 -4.74
N ALA A 179 3.25 -3.08 -3.59
CA ALA A 179 4.01 -4.27 -3.25
C ALA A 179 3.49 -4.89 -1.95
N ASN A 180 3.53 -6.19 -1.88
CA ASN A 180 3.26 -6.98 -0.69
C ASN A 180 4.24 -8.17 -0.64
N ASN A 181 4.07 -9.07 0.31
CA ASN A 181 4.93 -10.23 0.47
C ASN A 181 4.83 -11.27 -0.68
N ASN A 182 3.84 -11.16 -1.54
CA ASN A 182 3.64 -12.05 -2.70
C ASN A 182 3.88 -11.25 -3.99
N GLY A 183 5.11 -11.23 -4.47
CA GLY A 183 5.52 -10.46 -5.62
C GLY A 183 6.84 -9.70 -5.38
N PHE A 184 7.17 -8.80 -6.28
CA PHE A 184 8.33 -7.94 -6.17
C PHE A 184 8.22 -6.94 -5.03
N THR A 185 9.34 -6.63 -4.36
CA THR A 185 9.48 -5.40 -3.57
C THR A 185 9.31 -4.17 -4.46
N LEU A 186 9.08 -3.02 -3.88
CA LEU A 186 8.94 -1.78 -4.66
C LEU A 186 10.22 -1.45 -5.45
N ASN A 187 11.39 -1.73 -4.89
CA ASN A 187 12.66 -1.55 -5.59
C ASN A 187 12.83 -2.55 -6.74
N ASP A 188 12.44 -3.80 -6.54
CA ASP A 188 12.53 -4.82 -7.58
C ASP A 188 11.52 -4.58 -8.71
N LEU A 189 10.36 -4.03 -8.40
CA LEU A 189 9.33 -3.63 -9.37
C LEU A 189 9.85 -2.65 -10.43
N VAL A 190 10.79 -1.79 -10.07
CA VAL A 190 11.40 -0.80 -10.97
C VAL A 190 12.79 -1.21 -11.46
N SER A 191 13.23 -2.43 -11.12
CA SER A 191 14.58 -2.92 -11.42
C SER A 191 14.60 -4.21 -12.21
N TYR A 192 13.49 -4.94 -12.28
CA TYR A 192 13.42 -6.25 -12.94
C TYR A 192 12.19 -6.35 -13.83
N ASP A 193 12.38 -6.81 -15.05
CA ASP A 193 11.26 -7.17 -15.95
C ASP A 193 10.81 -8.62 -15.73
N ARG A 194 11.70 -9.46 -15.21
CA ARG A 194 11.46 -10.89 -15.00
C ARG A 194 11.79 -11.30 -13.57
N LYS A 195 11.07 -12.31 -13.08
CA LYS A 195 11.38 -12.92 -11.79
C LYS A 195 12.68 -13.72 -11.84
N HIS A 196 13.41 -13.72 -10.72
CA HIS A 196 14.67 -14.44 -10.51
C HIS A 196 14.57 -15.33 -9.27
N ASN A 197 13.74 -16.40 -9.38
CA ASN A 197 13.44 -17.35 -8.30
C ASN A 197 14.34 -18.60 -8.36
N GLU A 198 15.45 -18.57 -9.07
CA GLU A 198 16.33 -19.74 -9.27
C GLU A 198 16.79 -20.35 -7.95
N LEU A 199 17.03 -19.51 -6.93
CA LEU A 199 17.43 -19.95 -5.59
C LEU A 199 16.34 -20.76 -4.87
N ASN A 200 15.09 -20.67 -5.29
CA ASN A 200 13.99 -21.45 -4.71
C ASN A 200 14.07 -22.93 -5.11
N GLY A 201 14.81 -23.26 -6.19
CA GLY A 201 15.00 -24.64 -6.65
C GLY A 201 13.86 -25.20 -7.49
N GLU A 202 12.92 -24.38 -7.93
CA GLU A 202 11.74 -24.75 -8.73
C GLU A 202 11.89 -24.38 -10.21
N ASN A 203 13.13 -24.16 -10.68
CA ASN A 203 13.44 -23.75 -12.05
C ASN A 203 12.70 -22.48 -12.48
N ASN A 204 12.56 -21.51 -11.57
CA ASN A 204 11.90 -20.22 -11.79
C ASN A 204 10.42 -20.34 -12.23
N ARG A 205 9.74 -21.43 -11.87
CA ARG A 205 8.31 -21.67 -12.20
C ARG A 205 7.35 -21.18 -11.13
N ASP A 206 7.83 -20.99 -9.91
CA ASP A 206 7.09 -20.51 -8.74
C ASP A 206 6.96 -18.98 -8.76
N GLY A 207 6.04 -18.46 -7.95
CA GLY A 207 5.75 -17.03 -7.83
C GLY A 207 4.96 -16.46 -9.02
N GLU A 208 4.67 -15.18 -8.97
CA GLU A 208 3.84 -14.48 -9.96
C GLU A 208 4.61 -14.25 -11.26
N ASP A 209 3.99 -14.56 -12.41
CA ASP A 209 4.56 -14.30 -13.74
C ASP A 209 4.24 -12.88 -14.23
N PHE A 210 3.08 -12.34 -13.88
CA PHE A 210 2.60 -11.03 -14.34
C PHE A 210 2.82 -9.95 -13.29
N ASN A 211 4.07 -9.53 -13.11
CA ASN A 211 4.42 -8.53 -12.10
C ASN A 211 4.09 -7.08 -12.53
N PHE A 212 3.82 -6.83 -13.80
CA PHE A 212 3.64 -5.49 -14.37
C PHE A 212 4.79 -4.54 -14.01
N SER A 213 6.00 -5.09 -13.92
CA SER A 213 7.23 -4.39 -13.57
C SER A 213 7.89 -3.74 -14.79
N TRP A 214 8.86 -2.87 -14.54
CA TRP A 214 9.70 -2.27 -15.55
C TRP A 214 11.10 -2.01 -15.01
N ASN A 215 12.12 -2.58 -15.63
CA ASN A 215 13.51 -2.47 -15.19
C ASN A 215 14.13 -1.07 -15.42
N CYS A 216 13.39 -0.11 -15.97
CA CYS A 216 13.83 1.24 -16.30
C CYS A 216 15.01 1.30 -17.29
N GLY A 217 15.21 0.22 -18.07
CA GLY A 217 16.21 0.15 -19.14
C GLY A 217 17.45 -0.69 -18.82
N GLU A 218 17.52 -1.35 -17.66
CA GLU A 218 18.57 -2.31 -17.32
C GLU A 218 18.08 -3.30 -16.26
N GLU A 219 18.25 -4.59 -16.50
CA GLU A 219 17.83 -5.64 -15.58
C GLU A 219 18.73 -5.69 -14.35
N GLY A 220 18.14 -5.67 -13.16
CA GLY A 220 18.86 -5.78 -11.90
C GLY A 220 19.66 -4.53 -11.48
N SER A 221 20.72 -4.73 -10.73
CA SER A 221 21.56 -3.63 -10.22
C SER A 221 22.30 -2.89 -11.33
N THR A 222 22.40 -1.56 -11.22
CA THR A 222 23.06 -0.72 -12.23
C THR A 222 23.95 0.35 -11.61
N ARG A 223 24.98 0.78 -12.34
CA ARG A 223 25.81 1.95 -12.03
C ARG A 223 25.44 3.18 -12.86
N LYS A 224 24.53 3.04 -13.84
CA LYS A 224 24.13 4.14 -14.73
C LYS A 224 23.28 5.14 -13.97
N ARG A 225 23.82 6.35 -13.79
CA ARG A 225 23.18 7.42 -13.02
C ARG A 225 21.75 7.73 -13.48
N LYS A 226 21.52 7.85 -14.78
CA LYS A 226 20.19 8.15 -15.35
C LYS A 226 19.15 7.08 -15.01
N ILE A 227 19.54 5.80 -15.00
CA ILE A 227 18.63 4.69 -14.62
C ILE A 227 18.33 4.73 -13.13
N LYS A 228 19.36 4.96 -12.29
CA LYS A 228 19.16 5.09 -10.84
C LYS A 228 18.21 6.26 -10.49
N GLU A 229 18.40 7.41 -11.14
CA GLU A 229 17.52 8.58 -10.96
C GLU A 229 16.08 8.29 -11.41
N LEU A 230 15.90 7.57 -12.52
CA LEU A 230 14.57 7.16 -12.98
C LEU A 230 13.91 6.16 -12.03
N ARG A 231 14.63 5.15 -11.54
CA ARG A 231 14.13 4.18 -10.56
C ARG A 231 13.71 4.87 -9.26
N MET A 232 14.53 5.77 -8.74
CA MET A 232 14.22 6.56 -7.55
C MET A 232 12.93 7.36 -7.75
N ARG A 233 12.75 7.99 -8.90
CA ARG A 233 11.55 8.74 -9.26
C ARG A 233 10.32 7.83 -9.31
N GLN A 234 10.43 6.66 -9.92
CA GLN A 234 9.34 5.68 -10.00
C GLN A 234 8.96 5.12 -8.63
N ILE A 235 9.91 4.87 -7.73
CA ILE A 235 9.63 4.51 -6.33
C ILE A 235 8.84 5.62 -5.62
N LYS A 236 9.28 6.87 -5.77
CA LYS A 236 8.57 8.03 -5.21
C LYS A 236 7.16 8.19 -5.79
N ASN A 237 6.99 8.01 -7.10
CA ASN A 237 5.68 8.02 -7.75
C ASN A 237 4.76 6.94 -7.18
N ALA A 238 5.26 5.71 -7.05
CA ALA A 238 4.53 4.58 -6.51
C ALA A 238 3.99 4.87 -5.10
N LEU A 239 4.82 5.45 -4.23
CA LEU A 239 4.40 5.85 -2.89
C LEU A 239 3.32 6.95 -2.93
N VAL A 240 3.42 7.94 -3.85
CA VAL A 240 2.36 8.96 -4.01
C VAL A 240 1.03 8.32 -4.39
N PHE A 241 1.01 7.36 -5.32
CA PHE A 241 -0.21 6.64 -5.68
C PHE A 241 -0.88 6.00 -4.46
N VAL A 242 -0.10 5.36 -3.60
CA VAL A 242 -0.62 4.68 -2.39
C VAL A 242 -1.12 5.69 -1.36
N PHE A 243 -0.34 6.74 -1.08
CA PHE A 243 -0.66 7.65 0.02
C PHE A 243 -1.72 8.71 -0.31
N LEU A 244 -1.91 9.06 -1.58
CA LEU A 244 -2.93 10.03 -1.99
C LEU A 244 -4.26 9.39 -2.43
N SER A 245 -4.33 8.07 -2.55
CA SER A 245 -5.59 7.38 -2.83
C SER A 245 -6.44 7.19 -1.56
N ALA A 246 -7.76 7.17 -1.72
CA ALA A 246 -8.68 6.83 -0.64
C ALA A 246 -8.46 5.40 -0.15
N GLY A 247 -8.93 5.08 1.06
CA GLY A 247 -8.70 3.78 1.69
C GLY A 247 -7.48 3.77 2.62
N THR A 248 -6.97 2.60 2.95
CA THR A 248 -5.86 2.41 3.88
C THR A 248 -4.59 2.06 3.10
N PRO A 249 -3.51 2.85 3.21
CA PRO A 249 -2.24 2.54 2.57
C PRO A 249 -1.55 1.35 3.25
N LEU A 250 -0.97 0.46 2.45
CA LEU A 250 -0.10 -0.61 2.90
C LEU A 250 1.21 -0.55 2.13
N ILE A 251 2.33 -0.65 2.83
CA ILE A 251 3.67 -0.79 2.27
C ILE A 251 4.30 -2.10 2.77
N LEU A 252 5.08 -2.75 1.92
CA LEU A 252 5.88 -3.90 2.32
C LEU A 252 7.05 -3.41 3.18
N ALA A 253 7.32 -4.09 4.30
CA ALA A 253 8.44 -3.75 5.18
C ALA A 253 9.76 -3.74 4.39
N GLY A 254 10.46 -2.62 4.44
CA GLY A 254 11.68 -2.37 3.69
C GLY A 254 11.50 -1.52 2.42
N ASP A 255 10.28 -1.41 1.87
CA ASP A 255 10.02 -0.56 0.70
C ASP A 255 10.26 0.93 1.01
N GLU A 256 10.05 1.34 2.26
CA GLU A 256 10.28 2.70 2.76
C GLU A 256 11.76 3.14 2.73
N PHE A 257 12.69 2.20 2.49
CA PHE A 257 14.11 2.51 2.31
C PHE A 257 14.78 1.70 1.18
N GLY A 258 13.96 1.17 0.26
CA GLY A 258 14.42 0.59 -1.00
C GLY A 258 15.02 -0.81 -0.88
N ASN A 259 14.51 -1.64 0.02
CA ASN A 259 14.90 -3.05 0.14
C ASN A 259 14.68 -3.80 -1.17
N SER A 260 15.58 -4.73 -1.49
CA SER A 260 15.53 -5.56 -2.69
C SER A 260 15.68 -7.03 -2.32
N GLN A 261 14.99 -7.89 -3.03
CA GLN A 261 15.14 -9.35 -3.01
C GLN A 261 15.79 -9.85 -4.29
N ASN A 262 16.54 -8.95 -4.97
CA ASN A 262 17.28 -9.22 -6.21
C ASN A 262 16.42 -9.89 -7.30
N GLY A 263 15.14 -9.48 -7.41
CA GLY A 263 14.19 -10.02 -8.38
C GLY A 263 13.57 -11.36 -8.00
N ASN A 264 13.82 -11.87 -6.78
CA ASN A 264 13.07 -13.01 -6.27
C ASN A 264 11.71 -12.53 -5.73
N ASN A 265 10.64 -12.89 -6.42
CA ASN A 265 9.29 -12.47 -6.05
C ASN A 265 8.51 -13.47 -5.20
N ASN A 266 9.17 -14.54 -4.73
CA ASN A 266 8.56 -15.58 -3.91
C ASN A 266 9.57 -16.25 -2.95
N PRO A 267 10.28 -15.52 -2.08
CA PRO A 267 11.40 -16.04 -1.29
C PRO A 267 10.96 -16.92 -0.09
N TYR A 268 9.84 -17.62 -0.19
CA TYR A 268 9.22 -18.40 0.90
C TYR A 268 10.12 -19.47 1.52
N CYS A 269 11.12 -19.94 0.77
CA CYS A 269 12.05 -21.00 1.17
C CYS A 269 13.53 -20.57 1.17
N VAL A 270 13.79 -19.26 1.02
CA VAL A 270 15.15 -18.70 1.01
C VAL A 270 15.35 -17.87 2.28
N ASP A 271 15.72 -18.54 3.38
CA ASP A 271 16.01 -17.89 4.66
C ASP A 271 17.47 -17.42 4.68
N SER A 272 17.74 -16.29 4.05
CA SER A 272 19.08 -15.70 3.91
C SER A 272 19.01 -14.17 3.71
N GLU A 273 20.15 -13.54 3.55
CA GLU A 273 20.24 -12.10 3.26
C GLU A 273 19.42 -11.64 2.04
N LEU A 274 19.09 -12.55 1.13
CA LEU A 274 18.22 -12.25 0.00
C LEU A 274 16.82 -11.82 0.44
N SER A 275 16.26 -12.51 1.43
CA SER A 275 14.88 -12.30 1.91
C SER A 275 14.80 -11.47 3.19
N TRP A 276 15.92 -11.30 3.88
CA TRP A 276 15.96 -10.49 5.08
C TRP A 276 15.90 -9.01 4.75
N VAL A 277 15.25 -8.25 5.60
CA VAL A 277 15.24 -6.79 5.47
C VAL A 277 16.64 -6.26 5.80
N ASN A 278 17.27 -5.57 4.85
CA ASN A 278 18.60 -5.02 5.04
C ASN A 278 18.50 -3.65 5.73
N TRP A 279 18.82 -3.60 7.02
CA TRP A 279 18.78 -2.39 7.85
C TRP A 279 19.98 -1.43 7.64
N LYS A 280 20.89 -1.76 6.72
CA LYS A 280 22.03 -0.88 6.44
C LYS A 280 21.57 0.39 5.75
N GLU A 281 21.86 1.52 6.38
CA GLU A 281 21.57 2.81 5.79
C GLU A 281 22.38 3.07 4.50
N THR A 282 21.67 3.47 3.46
CA THR A 282 22.23 3.95 2.19
C THR A 282 21.74 5.37 1.93
N LYS A 283 22.43 6.12 1.07
CA LYS A 283 21.99 7.47 0.68
C LYS A 283 20.63 7.43 0.01
N GLU A 284 20.45 6.51 -0.92
CA GLU A 284 19.21 6.29 -1.64
C GLU A 284 18.07 5.85 -0.70
N GLY A 285 18.37 4.95 0.25
CA GLY A 285 17.40 4.50 1.26
C GLY A 285 16.93 5.64 2.18
N LYS A 286 17.83 6.51 2.62
CA LYS A 286 17.46 7.70 3.38
C LYS A 286 16.54 8.63 2.61
N GLU A 287 16.80 8.83 1.31
CA GLU A 287 15.97 9.69 0.46
C GLU A 287 14.55 9.13 0.32
N ILE A 288 14.39 7.80 0.16
CA ILE A 288 13.08 7.15 0.12
C ILE A 288 12.38 7.25 1.47
N LEU A 289 13.11 7.03 2.58
CA LEU A 289 12.55 7.10 3.93
C LEU A 289 11.99 8.48 4.26
N GLU A 290 12.75 9.54 3.96
CA GLU A 290 12.28 10.91 4.19
C GLU A 290 11.09 11.27 3.30
N TRP A 291 11.08 10.79 2.05
CA TRP A 291 9.93 10.92 1.16
C TRP A 291 8.69 10.22 1.71
N THR A 292 8.85 8.99 2.20
CA THR A 292 7.76 8.21 2.80
C THR A 292 7.20 8.89 4.05
N LYS A 293 8.06 9.39 4.94
CA LYS A 293 7.65 10.16 6.13
C LYS A 293 6.89 11.43 5.75
N ALA A 294 7.37 12.15 4.74
CA ALA A 294 6.69 13.35 4.26
C ALA A 294 5.29 13.05 3.72
N LEU A 295 5.13 11.96 2.96
CA LEU A 295 3.82 11.53 2.46
C LEU A 295 2.87 11.06 3.58
N ILE A 296 3.39 10.36 4.60
CA ILE A 296 2.61 9.97 5.78
C ILE A 296 2.11 11.23 6.50
N GLN A 297 3.00 12.19 6.77
CA GLN A 297 2.63 13.44 7.43
C GLN A 297 1.64 14.25 6.59
N PHE A 298 1.86 14.33 5.27
CA PHE A 298 0.94 15.01 4.35
C PHE A 298 -0.45 14.39 4.41
N ARG A 299 -0.54 13.05 4.35
CA ARG A 299 -1.82 12.34 4.45
C ARG A 299 -2.50 12.55 5.81
N GLN A 300 -1.75 12.47 6.91
CA GLN A 300 -2.30 12.67 8.26
C GLN A 300 -2.87 14.09 8.46
N ASN A 301 -2.20 15.09 7.89
CA ASN A 301 -2.64 16.48 7.97
C ASN A 301 -3.86 16.78 7.09
N ASN A 302 -4.17 15.94 6.11
CA ASN A 302 -5.22 16.19 5.12
C ASN A 302 -6.32 15.11 5.21
N LYS A 303 -7.35 15.34 6.02
CA LYS A 303 -8.42 14.37 6.31
C LYS A 303 -9.15 13.88 5.06
N ILE A 304 -9.24 14.69 4.01
CA ILE A 304 -9.88 14.32 2.73
C ILE A 304 -9.26 13.08 2.09
N LEU A 305 -7.97 12.81 2.33
CA LEU A 305 -7.26 11.66 1.77
C LEU A 305 -7.56 10.34 2.49
N HIS A 306 -8.16 10.39 3.69
CA HIS A 306 -8.48 9.20 4.48
C HIS A 306 -9.93 9.16 4.97
N MET A 307 -10.84 9.65 4.13
CA MET A 307 -12.27 9.61 4.40
C MET A 307 -12.78 8.16 4.55
N PRO A 308 -13.75 7.91 5.47
CA PRO A 308 -14.27 6.57 5.71
C PRO A 308 -15.12 6.02 4.57
N GLN A 309 -15.49 6.85 3.59
CA GLN A 309 -16.30 6.51 2.43
C GLN A 309 -15.67 7.01 1.15
N SER A 310 -16.10 6.45 0.02
CA SER A 310 -15.65 6.86 -1.31
C SER A 310 -15.99 8.33 -1.60
N LEU A 311 -15.09 9.02 -2.30
CA LEU A 311 -15.33 10.35 -2.81
C LEU A 311 -16.28 10.30 -4.02
N THR A 312 -17.13 11.33 -4.19
CA THR A 312 -18.35 11.25 -4.99
C THR A 312 -18.33 12.08 -6.28
N LEU A 313 -17.31 12.90 -6.52
CA LEU A 313 -17.20 13.84 -7.66
C LEU A 313 -18.30 14.92 -7.64
N SER A 314 -18.82 15.26 -6.46
CA SER A 314 -19.91 16.22 -6.36
C SER A 314 -19.69 17.25 -5.26
N ASP A 315 -20.18 18.47 -5.51
CA ASP A 315 -20.23 19.51 -4.49
C ASP A 315 -21.46 19.36 -3.61
N ARG A 316 -21.34 18.53 -2.56
CA ARG A 316 -22.44 18.18 -1.65
C ARG A 316 -22.76 19.27 -0.62
N ILE A 317 -21.85 20.20 -0.40
CA ILE A 317 -21.97 21.24 0.63
C ILE A 317 -22.05 22.65 0.05
N SER A 318 -22.11 22.76 -1.29
CA SER A 318 -22.22 24.05 -2.01
C SER A 318 -21.06 25.02 -1.71
N CYS A 319 -19.83 24.48 -1.58
CA CYS A 319 -18.62 25.27 -1.38
C CYS A 319 -18.02 25.79 -2.70
N GLY A 320 -18.54 25.36 -3.85
CA GLY A 320 -18.06 25.69 -5.20
C GLY A 320 -17.05 24.69 -5.77
N TYR A 321 -16.64 23.69 -4.99
CA TYR A 321 -15.71 22.64 -5.39
C TYR A 321 -16.26 21.25 -5.03
N PRO A 322 -16.16 20.24 -5.92
CA PRO A 322 -16.46 18.87 -5.55
C PRO A 322 -15.40 18.30 -4.58
N ASP A 323 -15.77 17.23 -3.87
CA ASP A 323 -14.85 16.55 -2.95
C ASP A 323 -13.58 16.03 -3.66
N ILE A 324 -13.72 15.59 -4.93
CA ILE A 324 -12.63 15.21 -5.83
C ILE A 324 -13.00 15.62 -7.26
N SER A 325 -12.03 16.02 -8.07
CA SER A 325 -12.21 16.29 -9.51
C SER A 325 -10.98 15.94 -10.33
N TYR A 326 -11.19 15.77 -11.64
CA TYR A 326 -10.16 15.38 -12.58
C TYR A 326 -9.90 16.47 -13.62
N HIS A 327 -8.62 16.65 -13.96
CA HIS A 327 -8.12 17.72 -14.80
C HIS A 327 -7.08 17.18 -15.78
N GLY A 328 -6.94 17.86 -16.90
CA GLY A 328 -5.92 17.57 -17.91
C GLY A 328 -5.26 18.87 -18.38
N THR A 329 -5.13 19.02 -19.70
CA THR A 329 -4.73 20.29 -20.32
C THR A 329 -5.77 21.40 -20.18
N ASN A 330 -7.01 21.03 -19.81
CA ASN A 330 -8.08 21.94 -19.45
C ASN A 330 -8.51 21.67 -18.01
N ALA A 331 -8.71 22.75 -17.24
CA ALA A 331 -9.28 22.62 -15.90
C ALA A 331 -10.72 22.06 -15.97
N TRP A 332 -11.07 21.21 -15.00
CA TRP A 332 -12.39 20.55 -14.89
C TRP A 332 -12.70 19.54 -15.98
N TYR A 333 -11.71 19.21 -16.81
CA TYR A 333 -11.84 18.22 -17.85
C TYR A 333 -10.55 17.40 -18.00
N ALA A 334 -10.63 16.12 -17.72
CA ALA A 334 -9.53 15.18 -17.95
C ALA A 334 -9.81 14.35 -19.21
N GLN A 335 -8.89 14.39 -20.15
CA GLN A 335 -8.86 13.40 -21.23
C GLN A 335 -8.31 12.10 -20.65
N MET A 336 -9.04 11.01 -20.88
CA MET A 336 -8.65 9.67 -20.44
C MET A 336 -8.77 8.70 -21.65
N ASN A 337 -8.18 9.12 -22.78
CA ASN A 337 -8.11 8.29 -23.96
C ASN A 337 -7.08 7.18 -23.77
N THR A 338 -7.09 6.20 -24.65
CA THR A 338 -6.19 5.03 -24.62
C THR A 338 -4.71 5.41 -24.47
N TYR A 339 -4.28 6.46 -25.15
CA TYR A 339 -2.86 6.88 -25.20
C TYR A 339 -2.48 7.92 -24.16
N ASP A 340 -3.44 8.47 -23.42
CA ASP A 340 -3.16 9.45 -22.37
C ASP A 340 -2.50 8.77 -21.15
N ARG A 341 -1.49 9.42 -20.56
CA ARG A 341 -0.73 8.94 -19.41
C ARG A 341 -0.49 10.03 -18.37
N HIS A 342 -1.32 11.06 -18.40
CA HIS A 342 -1.22 12.20 -17.49
C HIS A 342 -2.59 12.58 -16.97
N LEU A 343 -2.69 12.81 -15.67
CA LEU A 343 -3.94 13.09 -14.97
C LEU A 343 -3.68 14.02 -13.79
N GLY A 344 -4.43 15.12 -13.72
CA GLY A 344 -4.53 15.95 -12.54
C GLY A 344 -5.71 15.52 -11.68
N ILE A 345 -5.49 15.33 -10.39
CA ILE A 345 -6.55 15.05 -9.41
C ILE A 345 -6.54 16.17 -8.37
N MET A 346 -7.68 16.83 -8.20
CA MET A 346 -7.86 17.83 -7.16
C MET A 346 -8.79 17.31 -6.06
N TYR A 347 -8.42 17.59 -4.82
CA TYR A 347 -9.21 17.29 -3.63
C TYR A 347 -9.56 18.57 -2.91
N SER A 348 -10.78 18.69 -2.38
CA SER A 348 -11.22 19.83 -1.58
C SER A 348 -11.24 19.45 -0.10
N CYS A 349 -10.36 20.04 0.70
CA CYS A 349 -10.13 19.63 2.10
C CYS A 349 -11.32 19.90 3.02
N VAL A 350 -12.18 20.82 2.68
CA VAL A 350 -13.40 21.15 3.45
C VAL A 350 -14.32 19.94 3.67
N TYR A 351 -14.27 18.93 2.81
CA TYR A 351 -15.05 17.70 2.99
C TYR A 351 -14.48 16.78 4.09
N GLY A 352 -13.23 16.95 4.45
CA GLY A 352 -12.58 16.26 5.56
C GLY A 352 -12.58 17.05 6.85
N ASP A 353 -12.53 18.39 6.72
CA ASP A 353 -12.56 19.34 7.82
C ASP A 353 -13.23 20.63 7.35
N GLU A 354 -14.39 20.98 7.95
CA GLU A 354 -15.20 22.11 7.53
C GLU A 354 -14.49 23.49 7.66
N GLU A 355 -13.45 23.56 8.47
CA GLU A 355 -12.63 24.76 8.64
C GLU A 355 -11.45 24.83 7.66
N ASP A 356 -11.13 23.72 6.98
CA ASP A 356 -10.01 23.63 6.04
C ASP A 356 -10.44 23.99 4.61
N HIS A 357 -10.21 25.24 4.23
CA HIS A 357 -10.47 25.75 2.88
C HIS A 357 -9.28 25.57 1.93
N SER A 358 -8.45 24.59 2.15
CA SER A 358 -7.37 24.26 1.23
C SER A 358 -7.84 23.29 0.13
N LEU A 359 -7.10 23.30 -0.96
CA LEU A 359 -7.22 22.39 -2.09
C LEU A 359 -5.88 21.70 -2.29
N ILE A 360 -5.93 20.42 -2.56
CA ILE A 360 -4.76 19.61 -2.94
C ILE A 360 -4.88 19.30 -4.42
N TYR A 361 -3.82 19.47 -5.19
CA TYR A 361 -3.77 19.09 -6.59
C TYR A 361 -2.59 18.16 -6.83
N ALA A 362 -2.83 16.92 -7.23
CA ALA A 362 -1.82 15.95 -7.59
C ALA A 362 -1.75 15.80 -9.11
N ALA A 363 -0.65 16.21 -9.72
CA ALA A 363 -0.39 16.12 -11.15
C ALA A 363 0.47 14.88 -11.44
N TYR A 364 -0.15 13.84 -11.99
CA TYR A 364 0.50 12.57 -12.35
C TYR A 364 0.90 12.59 -13.82
N ASN A 365 2.19 12.65 -14.12
CA ASN A 365 2.71 12.53 -15.48
C ASN A 365 3.48 11.20 -15.64
N MET A 366 2.82 10.15 -16.11
CA MET A 366 3.46 8.87 -16.42
C MET A 366 3.90 8.76 -17.89
N HIS A 367 3.82 9.85 -18.63
CA HIS A 367 4.34 9.96 -20.00
C HIS A 367 5.86 10.16 -20.00
N TRP A 368 6.51 10.00 -21.13
CA TRP A 368 7.95 10.21 -21.33
C TRP A 368 8.30 11.62 -21.82
N GLU A 369 7.32 12.51 -21.89
CA GLU A 369 7.45 13.93 -22.24
C GLU A 369 6.92 14.82 -21.12
N ASN A 370 7.32 16.09 -21.12
CA ASN A 370 6.73 17.09 -20.23
C ASN A 370 5.26 17.29 -20.56
N HIS A 371 4.44 17.40 -19.52
CA HIS A 371 3.03 17.75 -19.68
C HIS A 371 2.65 18.94 -18.80
N SER A 372 1.90 19.87 -19.38
CA SER A 372 1.30 21.00 -18.65
C SER A 372 -0.13 20.66 -18.27
N PHE A 373 -0.44 20.82 -16.99
CA PHE A 373 -1.76 20.59 -16.41
C PHE A 373 -2.41 21.92 -16.11
N ALA A 374 -3.66 22.11 -16.52
CA ALA A 374 -4.41 23.29 -16.16
C ALA A 374 -4.81 23.23 -14.67
N LEU A 375 -4.52 24.29 -13.96
CA LEU A 375 -4.93 24.47 -12.58
C LEU A 375 -6.28 25.21 -12.52
N PRO A 376 -7.24 24.73 -11.73
CA PRO A 376 -8.47 25.45 -11.46
C PRO A 376 -8.20 26.85 -10.94
N LYS A 377 -9.01 27.80 -11.42
CA LYS A 377 -8.92 29.18 -10.91
C LYS A 377 -9.42 29.23 -9.48
N ILE A 378 -8.58 29.72 -8.58
CA ILE A 378 -8.90 29.94 -7.16
C ILE A 378 -8.72 31.42 -6.81
N ASN A 379 -9.32 31.87 -5.71
CA ASN A 379 -9.10 33.23 -5.17
C ASN A 379 -7.83 33.26 -4.29
N GLY A 380 -6.78 32.60 -4.72
CA GLY A 380 -5.51 32.46 -4.05
C GLY A 380 -4.44 32.03 -5.05
N THR A 381 -3.39 31.44 -4.56
CA THR A 381 -2.27 30.94 -5.37
C THR A 381 -2.01 29.47 -5.14
N TRP A 382 -1.66 28.77 -6.20
CA TRP A 382 -1.13 27.41 -6.11
C TRP A 382 0.35 27.45 -5.76
N LYS A 383 0.76 26.50 -4.93
CA LYS A 383 2.16 26.32 -4.52
C LYS A 383 2.52 24.84 -4.69
N VAL A 384 3.70 24.56 -5.24
CA VAL A 384 4.25 23.21 -5.26
C VAL A 384 4.82 22.87 -3.88
N ASP A 385 4.28 21.85 -3.25
CA ASP A 385 4.75 21.38 -1.95
C ASP A 385 5.72 20.21 -2.08
N MET A 386 5.43 19.29 -2.98
CA MET A 386 6.26 18.08 -3.18
C MET A 386 6.37 17.75 -4.67
N SER A 387 7.53 17.21 -5.07
CA SER A 387 7.72 16.64 -6.40
C SER A 387 8.61 15.41 -6.33
N SER A 388 8.23 14.36 -7.05
CA SER A 388 9.04 13.15 -7.16
C SER A 388 10.32 13.36 -7.97
N ASN A 389 10.38 14.42 -8.78
CA ASN A 389 11.56 14.81 -9.51
C ASN A 389 12.36 15.89 -8.76
N VAL A 390 13.69 15.79 -8.83
CA VAL A 390 14.62 16.71 -8.14
C VAL A 390 14.51 18.13 -8.64
N SER A 391 14.25 18.34 -9.95
CA SER A 391 14.06 19.67 -10.55
C SER A 391 12.73 20.33 -10.13
N GLY A 392 11.84 19.56 -9.51
CA GLY A 392 10.53 20.08 -9.11
C GLY A 392 9.54 20.15 -10.28
N ALA A 393 8.44 20.85 -10.04
CA ALA A 393 7.47 21.21 -11.07
C ALA A 393 7.38 22.72 -11.14
N VAL A 394 7.04 23.28 -12.30
CA VAL A 394 7.05 24.73 -12.53
C VAL A 394 5.61 25.20 -12.74
N ILE A 395 5.17 26.15 -11.90
CA ILE A 395 3.89 26.82 -12.09
C ILE A 395 4.09 27.91 -13.15
N GLU A 396 3.22 27.91 -14.17
CA GLU A 396 3.28 28.75 -15.35
C GLU A 396 1.99 29.57 -15.51
N ASP A 397 1.93 30.44 -16.52
CA ASP A 397 0.73 31.16 -16.93
C ASP A 397 0.00 31.91 -15.80
N ASN A 398 0.74 32.64 -14.98
CA ASN A 398 0.16 33.39 -13.86
C ASN A 398 -0.67 32.49 -12.93
N ASN A 399 -0.13 31.33 -12.55
CA ASN A 399 -0.79 30.38 -11.64
C ASN A 399 -1.98 29.61 -12.27
N ARG A 400 -1.98 29.42 -13.59
CA ARG A 400 -3.06 28.71 -14.31
C ARG A 400 -2.67 27.32 -14.80
N SER A 401 -1.40 27.02 -14.82
CA SER A 401 -0.89 25.72 -15.22
C SER A 401 0.33 25.31 -14.41
N VAL A 402 0.60 24.03 -14.38
CA VAL A 402 1.84 23.44 -13.84
C VAL A 402 2.46 22.51 -14.86
N CYS A 403 3.72 22.75 -15.20
CA CYS A 403 4.50 21.86 -16.04
C CYS A 403 5.17 20.80 -15.17
N VAL A 404 4.92 19.52 -15.49
CA VAL A 404 5.46 18.35 -14.78
C VAL A 404 6.33 17.54 -15.73
N GLU A 405 7.55 17.27 -15.31
CA GLU A 405 8.53 16.49 -16.09
C GLU A 405 8.10 15.04 -16.34
N PRO A 406 8.76 14.35 -17.30
CA PRO A 406 8.47 12.96 -17.62
C PRO A 406 8.56 12.04 -16.41
N ARG A 407 7.63 11.09 -16.34
CA ARG A 407 7.65 10.06 -15.28
C ARG A 407 7.71 10.65 -13.86
N SER A 408 6.95 11.72 -13.60
CA SER A 408 6.96 12.44 -12.34
C SER A 408 5.56 12.73 -11.81
N VAL A 409 5.47 12.94 -10.51
CA VAL A 409 4.28 13.44 -9.84
C VAL A 409 4.64 14.72 -9.09
N ALA A 410 3.76 15.72 -9.17
CA ALA A 410 3.83 16.92 -8.36
C ALA A 410 2.57 17.06 -7.50
N ILE A 411 2.75 17.45 -6.25
CA ILE A 411 1.68 17.75 -5.31
C ILE A 411 1.70 19.25 -5.03
N LEU A 412 0.57 19.89 -5.28
CA LEU A 412 0.38 21.31 -5.05
C LEU A 412 -0.72 21.53 -4.01
N THR A 413 -0.62 22.62 -3.28
CA THR A 413 -1.68 23.11 -2.44
C THR A 413 -2.10 24.52 -2.88
N GLY A 414 -3.37 24.82 -2.67
CA GLY A 414 -3.95 26.14 -2.88
C GLY A 414 -5.00 26.41 -1.82
N THR A 415 -5.24 27.66 -1.53
CA THR A 415 -6.29 28.08 -0.60
C THR A 415 -7.33 28.91 -1.34
N TYR A 416 -8.58 28.86 -0.91
CA TYR A 416 -9.64 29.69 -1.45
C TYR A 416 -10.43 30.36 -0.33
N GLU A 417 -10.92 31.57 -0.60
CA GLU A 417 -11.83 32.28 0.29
C GLU A 417 -13.27 31.96 -0.09
N ILE A 418 -14.07 31.56 0.87
CA ILE A 418 -15.52 31.43 0.67
C ILE A 418 -16.07 32.81 0.49
N PRO A 419 -16.79 33.13 -0.61
CA PRO A 419 -17.47 34.40 -0.73
C PRO A 419 -18.41 34.60 0.45
N ALA A 420 -18.27 35.70 1.18
CA ALA A 420 -19.20 36.04 2.24
C ALA A 420 -20.63 35.89 1.72
N LYS A 421 -21.48 35.12 2.42
CA LYS A 421 -22.90 35.03 2.06
C LYS A 421 -23.43 36.45 1.99
N LYS A 422 -23.83 36.91 0.80
CA LYS A 422 -24.62 38.13 0.68
C LYS A 422 -25.87 37.90 1.52
N GLU A 423 -25.94 38.57 2.66
CA GLU A 423 -27.18 38.66 3.41
C GLU A 423 -28.27 39.17 2.45
N ARG A 424 -29.28 38.33 2.22
CA ARG A 424 -30.44 38.70 1.41
C ARG A 424 -31.48 39.38 2.29
#